data_a121d32e60f993db665bd94c889b193c
#
_entry.id   a121d32e60f993db665bd94c889b193c
#
_cell.length_a   1.000
_cell.length_b   1.000
_cell.length_c   1.000
_cell.angle_alpha   90.00
_cell.angle_beta   90.00
_cell.angle_gamma   90.00
#
_symmetry.space_group_name_H-M   'P 1'
#
loop_
_entity.id
_entity.type
_entity.pdbx_description
1 polymer ?
#
loop_
_entity_poly.entity_id
_entity_poly.type
_entity_poly.pdbx_seq_one_letter_code
_entity_poly.pdbx_strand_id
1 'polypeptide(L)'
;AFSACSGLKTVKFPKTLTAIDSYAFLSCKNLTGELDLSQTAVKTIGICAFYKDGGVLGKIRLPKTTTEIGSEAFSWETTDGPEKIYVITSLSKDKINAEAFKRNVPVVVCPYLYTIKFDGNGAAKGKMSEKACAAGQKEKLSKNKFEKKGYTFAGWNTQPDGKGTFYEENAYVKNLTKKADEVVTLYAQWKAAQYQITYNLNGGKNNKKNPKTYKITSKTIKLSNPSKKGYVFKGWYCDKNVPKR
;
A
#
# COMPACT_ATOMS: atom_id res chain seq x y z
N ALA A 1 25.23 5.84 29.04
CA ALA A 1 25.37 5.14 27.78
C ALA A 1 24.79 3.72 27.92
N PHE A 2 24.09 3.26 26.89
CA PHE A 2 23.41 1.94 26.85
C PHE A 2 24.05 1.03 25.79
N SER A 3 25.36 1.18 25.57
CA SER A 3 26.07 0.36 24.59
C SER A 3 25.93 -1.13 24.91
N ALA A 4 25.75 -1.97 23.88
CA ALA A 4 25.58 -3.42 23.94
C ALA A 4 24.41 -3.92 24.80
N CYS A 5 23.42 -3.09 25.08
CA CYS A 5 22.19 -3.49 25.81
C CYS A 5 21.29 -4.36 24.92
N SER A 6 21.63 -5.64 24.75
CA SER A 6 20.90 -6.57 23.87
C SER A 6 19.44 -6.84 24.28
N GLY A 7 19.08 -6.61 25.56
CA GLY A 7 17.70 -6.73 26.04
C GLY A 7 16.82 -5.52 25.75
N LEU A 8 17.38 -4.39 25.30
CA LEU A 8 16.67 -3.13 25.11
C LEU A 8 15.84 -3.17 23.82
N LYS A 9 14.53 -3.16 23.95
CA LYS A 9 13.58 -3.18 22.80
C LYS A 9 13.04 -1.81 22.45
N THR A 10 12.79 -0.96 23.45
CA THR A 10 12.23 0.38 23.29
C THR A 10 12.90 1.34 24.26
N VAL A 11 12.99 2.62 23.88
CA VAL A 11 13.48 3.70 24.72
C VAL A 11 12.50 4.86 24.69
N LYS A 12 12.18 5.41 25.84
CA LYS A 12 11.47 6.69 25.96
C LYS A 12 12.45 7.76 26.41
N PHE A 13 12.51 8.84 25.66
CA PHE A 13 13.41 9.94 25.93
C PHE A 13 12.71 11.08 26.66
N PRO A 14 13.33 11.70 27.70
CA PRO A 14 12.74 12.86 28.36
C PRO A 14 12.73 14.08 27.41
N LYS A 15 11.74 14.94 27.55
CA LYS A 15 11.61 16.16 26.73
C LYS A 15 12.80 17.11 26.88
N THR A 16 13.50 17.06 28.00
CA THR A 16 14.68 17.88 28.32
C THR A 16 15.97 17.36 27.71
N LEU A 17 15.96 16.19 27.06
CA LEU A 17 17.16 15.64 26.44
C LEU A 17 17.64 16.54 25.31
N THR A 18 18.89 17.00 25.38
CA THR A 18 19.49 17.94 24.42
C THR A 18 20.56 17.29 23.53
N ALA A 19 21.15 16.17 23.95
CA ALA A 19 22.18 15.48 23.19
C ALA A 19 22.10 13.97 23.39
N ILE A 20 22.50 13.23 22.36
CA ILE A 20 22.76 11.79 22.40
C ILE A 20 24.23 11.62 21.98
N ASP A 21 25.08 11.20 22.92
CA ASP A 21 26.52 11.10 22.69
C ASP A 21 26.87 9.98 21.72
N SER A 22 28.11 10.02 21.21
CA SER A 22 28.65 8.97 20.36
C SER A 22 28.59 7.60 21.08
N TYR A 23 28.22 6.56 20.34
CA TYR A 23 28.09 5.19 20.78
C TYR A 23 27.08 4.95 21.93
N ALA A 24 26.18 5.90 22.20
CA ALA A 24 25.25 5.82 23.36
C ALA A 24 24.38 4.56 23.36
N PHE A 25 23.94 4.10 22.19
CA PHE A 25 23.12 2.90 21.97
C PHE A 25 23.77 1.93 20.96
N LEU A 26 25.09 1.97 20.85
CA LEU A 26 25.85 1.05 19.98
C LEU A 26 25.46 -0.40 20.28
N SER A 27 25.20 -1.19 19.26
CA SER A 27 24.90 -2.64 19.36
C SER A 27 23.72 -3.00 20.27
N CYS A 28 22.72 -2.12 20.42
CA CYS A 28 21.43 -2.45 21.04
C CYS A 28 20.56 -3.28 20.07
N LYS A 29 20.91 -4.55 19.85
CA LYS A 29 20.40 -5.41 18.76
C LYS A 29 18.87 -5.53 18.67
N ASN A 30 18.17 -5.44 19.79
CA ASN A 30 16.73 -5.59 19.86
C ASN A 30 15.95 -4.25 19.82
N LEU A 31 16.64 -3.11 19.76
CA LEU A 31 16.03 -1.80 19.59
C LEU A 31 15.70 -1.62 18.08
N THR A 32 14.51 -1.97 17.66
CA THR A 32 14.08 -2.04 16.24
C THR A 32 12.85 -1.17 15.98
N GLY A 33 12.52 -0.97 14.69
CA GLY A 33 11.29 -0.32 14.27
C GLY A 33 11.40 1.19 14.18
N GLU A 34 10.82 1.93 15.12
CA GLU A 34 10.76 3.40 15.11
C GLU A 34 11.57 3.99 16.28
N LEU A 35 12.41 5.00 15.98
CA LEU A 35 13.05 5.86 16.96
C LEU A 35 12.35 7.21 16.99
N ASP A 36 11.67 7.52 18.08
CA ASP A 36 10.94 8.78 18.23
C ASP A 36 11.67 9.74 19.19
N LEU A 37 12.29 10.76 18.60
CA LEU A 37 12.91 11.90 19.31
C LEU A 37 12.10 13.18 19.15
N SER A 38 10.94 13.16 18.49
CA SER A 38 10.18 14.35 18.08
C SER A 38 9.78 15.27 19.23
N GLN A 39 9.59 14.71 20.43
CA GLN A 39 9.18 15.45 21.62
C GLN A 39 10.36 15.88 22.49
N THR A 40 11.61 15.64 22.07
CA THR A 40 12.82 16.02 22.81
C THR A 40 13.34 17.38 22.37
N ALA A 41 14.34 17.89 23.08
CA ALA A 41 15.10 19.08 22.72
C ALA A 41 16.47 18.73 22.08
N VAL A 42 16.62 17.51 21.52
CA VAL A 42 17.89 17.03 20.98
C VAL A 42 18.40 17.93 19.87
N LYS A 43 19.63 18.42 20.04
CA LYS A 43 20.38 19.24 19.08
C LYS A 43 21.43 18.39 18.35
N THR A 44 22.11 17.49 19.09
CA THR A 44 23.22 16.71 18.55
C THR A 44 22.99 15.22 18.76
N ILE A 45 23.32 14.41 17.75
CA ILE A 45 23.36 12.95 17.79
C ILE A 45 24.76 12.55 17.35
N GLY A 46 25.51 11.89 18.24
CA GLY A 46 26.91 11.56 18.04
C GLY A 46 27.16 10.44 17.03
N ILE A 47 28.44 10.22 16.73
CA ILE A 47 28.92 9.18 15.82
C ILE A 47 28.47 7.80 16.33
N CYS A 48 27.97 6.94 15.44
CA CYS A 48 27.54 5.58 15.74
C CYS A 48 26.56 5.47 16.93
N ALA A 49 25.80 6.53 17.23
CA ALA A 49 24.93 6.59 18.42
C ALA A 49 23.93 5.43 18.49
N PHE A 50 23.40 4.98 17.34
CA PHE A 50 22.47 3.86 17.20
C PHE A 50 22.95 2.81 16.20
N TYR A 51 24.27 2.67 16.06
CA TYR A 51 24.86 1.68 15.16
C TYR A 51 24.62 0.25 15.66
N LYS A 52 24.24 -0.68 14.78
CA LYS A 52 23.83 -2.04 15.16
C LYS A 52 24.35 -3.13 14.25
N ASP A 53 24.55 -4.31 14.83
CA ASP A 53 24.85 -5.57 14.16
C ASP A 53 23.59 -6.45 13.98
N GLY A 54 22.50 -5.93 13.68
CA GLY A 54 21.22 -6.65 13.59
C GLY A 54 20.08 -5.69 13.81
N GLY A 55 18.91 -5.91 13.83
CA GLY A 55 17.77 -5.03 13.99
C GLY A 55 17.95 -3.60 13.49
N VAL A 56 17.03 -3.03 12.76
CA VAL A 56 17.20 -1.77 12.06
C VAL A 56 16.07 -0.79 12.34
N LEU A 57 16.44 0.49 12.47
CA LEU A 57 15.50 1.58 12.61
C LEU A 57 15.02 2.00 11.22
N GLY A 58 13.80 1.58 10.85
CA GLY A 58 13.18 1.96 9.57
C GLY A 58 12.54 3.35 9.57
N LYS A 59 12.22 3.87 10.76
CA LYS A 59 11.62 5.20 10.94
C LYS A 59 12.33 5.95 12.05
N ILE A 60 12.70 7.19 11.78
CA ILE A 60 13.40 8.08 12.72
C ILE A 60 12.66 9.40 12.75
N ARG A 61 12.07 9.76 13.89
CA ARG A 61 11.45 11.08 14.09
C ARG A 61 12.43 11.99 14.81
N LEU A 62 12.84 13.06 14.12
CA LEU A 62 13.77 14.06 14.67
C LEU A 62 13.02 15.33 15.08
N PRO A 63 13.38 15.95 16.22
CA PRO A 63 12.85 17.26 16.57
C PRO A 63 13.42 18.35 15.65
N LYS A 64 12.72 19.46 15.56
CA LYS A 64 13.18 20.63 14.78
C LYS A 64 14.46 21.28 15.33
N THR A 65 14.83 20.94 16.55
CA THR A 65 16.01 21.45 17.25
C THR A 65 17.31 20.76 16.82
N THR A 66 17.24 19.62 16.12
CA THR A 66 18.43 18.89 15.67
C THR A 66 19.24 19.71 14.69
N THR A 67 20.50 19.90 14.98
CA THR A 67 21.46 20.68 14.16
C THR A 67 22.61 19.82 13.63
N GLU A 68 22.91 18.71 14.30
CA GLU A 68 24.05 17.86 13.97
C GLU A 68 23.71 16.37 14.14
N ILE A 69 24.11 15.57 13.16
CA ILE A 69 24.00 14.09 13.20
C ILE A 69 25.34 13.54 12.75
N GLY A 70 26.00 12.78 13.65
CA GLY A 70 27.31 12.18 13.40
C GLY A 70 27.28 11.10 12.34
N SER A 71 28.45 10.79 11.79
CA SER A 71 28.62 9.71 10.83
C SER A 71 28.15 8.37 11.41
N GLU A 72 27.50 7.56 10.57
CA GLU A 72 26.99 6.22 10.91
C GLU A 72 26.04 6.16 12.13
N ALA A 73 25.48 7.30 12.54
CA ALA A 73 24.61 7.38 13.71
C ALA A 73 23.44 6.38 13.67
N PHE A 74 22.92 6.06 12.47
CA PHE A 74 21.80 5.15 12.22
C PHE A 74 22.14 4.03 11.25
N SER A 75 23.40 3.65 11.15
CA SER A 75 23.89 2.60 10.24
C SER A 75 23.81 1.20 10.86
N TRP A 76 24.05 0.17 10.05
CA TRP A 76 24.13 -1.23 10.46
C TRP A 76 24.95 -2.05 9.47
N GLU A 77 25.48 -3.21 9.88
CA GLU A 77 26.38 -4.05 9.08
C GLU A 77 25.69 -5.14 8.26
N THR A 78 24.57 -5.67 8.76
CA THR A 78 23.88 -6.80 8.13
C THR A 78 23.17 -6.42 6.82
N THR A 79 22.89 -7.43 5.97
CA THR A 79 22.09 -7.25 4.75
C THR A 79 20.59 -7.12 5.05
N ASP A 80 20.17 -7.59 6.23
CA ASP A 80 18.78 -7.57 6.65
C ASP A 80 18.40 -6.19 7.18
N GLY A 81 17.49 -5.51 6.50
CA GLY A 81 17.05 -4.19 6.90
C GLY A 81 15.93 -3.67 5.99
N PRO A 82 15.39 -2.51 6.30
CA PRO A 82 14.34 -1.91 5.48
C PRO A 82 14.87 -1.53 4.10
N GLU A 83 14.05 -1.69 3.08
CA GLU A 83 14.36 -1.22 1.72
C GLU A 83 14.60 0.30 1.66
N LYS A 84 14.12 1.06 2.64
CA LYS A 84 14.30 2.51 2.79
C LYS A 84 14.14 2.93 4.23
N ILE A 85 14.80 4.04 4.59
CA ILE A 85 14.68 4.70 5.90
C ILE A 85 13.82 5.95 5.74
N TYR A 86 12.85 6.15 6.63
CA TYR A 86 12.08 7.38 6.72
C TYR A 86 12.63 8.26 7.85
N VAL A 87 13.10 9.46 7.49
CA VAL A 87 13.46 10.52 8.44
C VAL A 87 12.31 11.51 8.49
N ILE A 88 11.55 11.47 9.57
CA ILE A 88 10.35 12.27 9.78
C ILE A 88 10.75 13.51 10.56
N THR A 89 10.77 14.64 9.88
CA THR A 89 11.23 15.91 10.45
C THR A 89 10.72 17.09 9.63
N SER A 90 10.66 18.27 10.24
CA SER A 90 10.44 19.54 9.55
C SER A 90 11.74 20.18 9.03
N LEU A 91 12.89 19.55 9.29
CA LEU A 91 14.17 20.01 8.76
C LEU A 91 14.23 19.82 7.25
N SER A 92 14.94 20.69 6.57
CA SER A 92 15.24 20.51 5.16
C SER A 92 16.24 19.37 4.93
N LYS A 93 16.15 18.73 3.77
CA LYS A 93 16.95 17.52 3.46
C LYS A 93 18.46 17.78 3.51
N ASP A 94 18.91 18.97 3.14
CA ASP A 94 20.32 19.39 3.17
C ASP A 94 20.93 19.44 4.59
N LYS A 95 20.07 19.53 5.61
CA LYS A 95 20.49 19.47 7.02
C LYS A 95 20.59 18.03 7.57
N ILE A 96 20.26 17.04 6.78
CA ILE A 96 20.34 15.64 7.16
C ILE A 96 21.62 15.05 6.59
N ASN A 97 22.60 14.78 7.46
CA ASN A 97 23.87 14.18 7.07
C ASN A 97 23.64 12.80 6.41
N ALA A 98 24.02 12.66 5.15
CA ALA A 98 23.90 11.39 4.43
C ALA A 98 24.78 10.26 4.99
N GLU A 99 25.93 10.62 5.58
CA GLU A 99 26.86 9.66 6.19
C GLU A 99 26.35 9.07 7.51
N ALA A 100 25.27 9.66 8.06
CA ALA A 100 24.62 9.11 9.26
C ALA A 100 23.90 7.79 9.00
N PHE A 101 23.69 7.41 7.73
CA PHE A 101 22.90 6.26 7.32
C PHE A 101 23.74 5.25 6.54
N LYS A 102 23.27 4.01 6.50
CA LYS A 102 23.92 2.96 5.72
C LYS A 102 23.98 3.35 4.23
N ARG A 103 25.13 3.17 3.60
CA ARG A 103 25.31 3.35 2.16
C ARG A 103 24.33 2.47 1.37
N ASN A 104 23.88 3.00 0.23
CA ASN A 104 22.97 2.33 -0.71
C ASN A 104 21.55 2.01 -0.19
N VAL A 105 21.16 2.53 0.97
CA VAL A 105 19.77 2.48 1.43
C VAL A 105 19.13 3.86 1.21
N PRO A 106 18.04 3.95 0.44
CA PRO A 106 17.37 5.22 0.22
C PRO A 106 16.87 5.86 1.50
N VAL A 107 17.22 7.10 1.73
CA VAL A 107 16.73 7.91 2.85
C VAL A 107 15.65 8.88 2.34
N VAL A 108 14.46 8.76 2.89
CA VAL A 108 13.31 9.61 2.56
C VAL A 108 13.06 10.58 3.70
N VAL A 109 13.41 11.85 3.48
CA VAL A 109 13.12 12.92 4.43
C VAL A 109 11.72 13.48 4.14
N CYS A 110 10.85 13.53 5.14
CA CYS A 110 9.49 14.00 5.00
C CYS A 110 8.95 14.62 6.31
N PRO A 111 7.98 15.55 6.24
CA PRO A 111 7.41 16.15 7.45
C PRO A 111 6.52 15.19 8.24
N TYR A 112 5.87 14.23 7.59
CA TYR A 112 5.06 13.18 8.22
C TYR A 112 4.90 11.99 7.28
N LEU A 113 4.49 10.87 7.87
CA LEU A 113 3.98 9.70 7.14
C LEU A 113 2.46 9.63 7.26
N TYR A 114 1.83 8.95 6.31
CA TYR A 114 0.46 8.47 6.37
C TYR A 114 0.39 7.06 5.78
N THR A 115 -0.69 6.36 6.03
CA THR A 115 -0.86 4.98 5.55
C THR A 115 -2.00 4.90 4.56
N ILE A 116 -1.80 4.22 3.44
CA ILE A 116 -2.89 3.83 2.54
C ILE A 116 -3.33 2.42 2.89
N LYS A 117 -4.61 2.28 3.24
CA LYS A 117 -5.31 1.02 3.40
C LYS A 117 -6.14 0.76 2.15
N PHE A 118 -6.12 -0.47 1.65
CA PHE A 118 -6.91 -0.89 0.50
C PHE A 118 -8.10 -1.72 0.98
N ASP A 119 -9.31 -1.31 0.57
CA ASP A 119 -10.55 -2.02 0.86
C ASP A 119 -11.13 -2.60 -0.42
N GLY A 120 -11.45 -3.90 -0.40
CA GLY A 120 -11.97 -4.62 -1.56
C GLY A 120 -13.39 -4.24 -1.96
N ASN A 121 -14.11 -3.46 -1.17
CA ASN A 121 -15.45 -2.94 -1.44
C ASN A 121 -16.41 -4.01 -1.97
N GLY A 122 -16.63 -5.04 -1.14
CA GLY A 122 -17.46 -6.20 -1.48
C GLY A 122 -16.76 -7.24 -2.38
N ALA A 123 -15.44 -7.25 -2.42
CA ALA A 123 -14.67 -8.35 -3.00
C ALA A 123 -14.88 -9.66 -2.21
N ALA A 124 -14.91 -10.78 -2.93
CA ALA A 124 -15.08 -12.10 -2.32
C ALA A 124 -13.74 -12.75 -1.92
N LYS A 125 -12.63 -12.32 -2.56
CA LYS A 125 -11.28 -12.88 -2.36
C LYS A 125 -10.22 -11.80 -2.47
N GLY A 126 -9.02 -12.13 -1.99
CA GLY A 126 -7.83 -11.30 -2.05
C GLY A 126 -7.58 -10.54 -0.75
N LYS A 127 -6.31 -10.19 -0.56
CA LYS A 127 -5.84 -9.31 0.53
C LYS A 127 -4.77 -8.39 -0.01
N MET A 128 -4.69 -7.19 0.51
CA MET A 128 -3.64 -6.22 0.21
C MET A 128 -3.03 -5.69 1.49
N SER A 129 -1.71 -5.54 1.50
CA SER A 129 -0.99 -4.92 2.61
C SER A 129 -1.21 -3.41 2.58
N GLU A 130 -1.24 -2.83 3.75
CA GLU A 130 -1.18 -1.38 3.90
C GLU A 130 0.14 -0.84 3.34
N LYS A 131 0.13 0.40 2.90
CA LYS A 131 1.29 1.08 2.32
C LYS A 131 1.60 2.36 3.07
N ALA A 132 2.78 2.43 3.70
CA ALA A 132 3.28 3.67 4.27
C ALA A 132 3.71 4.63 3.14
N CYS A 133 3.31 5.88 3.26
CA CYS A 133 3.55 6.94 2.29
C CYS A 133 4.14 8.17 2.97
N ALA A 134 5.15 8.76 2.32
CA ALA A 134 5.80 9.96 2.82
C ALA A 134 5.14 11.22 2.22
N ALA A 135 4.83 12.18 3.09
CA ALA A 135 4.35 13.48 2.63
C ALA A 135 5.36 14.16 1.71
N GLY A 136 4.87 14.75 0.63
CA GLY A 136 5.70 15.38 -0.39
C GLY A 136 6.22 14.44 -1.48
N GLN A 137 6.18 13.13 -1.28
CA GLN A 137 6.61 12.15 -2.27
C GLN A 137 5.46 11.67 -3.17
N LYS A 138 5.79 11.31 -4.41
CA LYS A 138 4.87 10.61 -5.30
C LYS A 138 4.94 9.10 -5.00
N GLU A 139 3.81 8.50 -4.71
CA GLU A 139 3.71 7.07 -4.40
C GLU A 139 2.83 6.37 -5.42
N LYS A 140 3.33 5.30 -6.02
CA LYS A 140 2.55 4.47 -6.94
C LYS A 140 1.59 3.59 -6.15
N LEU A 141 0.31 3.60 -6.50
CA LEU A 141 -0.68 2.69 -5.90
C LEU A 141 -0.35 1.24 -6.22
N SER A 142 -0.57 0.36 -5.26
CA SER A 142 -0.37 -1.07 -5.43
C SER A 142 -1.38 -1.64 -6.41
N LYS A 143 -0.93 -2.60 -7.25
CA LYS A 143 -1.79 -3.36 -8.14
C LYS A 143 -2.88 -4.07 -7.33
N ASN A 144 -4.12 -4.05 -7.83
CA ASN A 144 -5.23 -4.72 -7.19
C ASN A 144 -5.00 -6.24 -7.07
N LYS A 145 -5.28 -6.80 -5.89
CA LYS A 145 -5.27 -8.23 -5.60
C LYS A 145 -6.64 -8.77 -5.16
N PHE A 146 -7.66 -7.91 -5.13
CA PHE A 146 -9.02 -8.33 -4.80
C PHE A 146 -9.73 -8.90 -6.03
N GLU A 147 -10.67 -9.81 -5.79
CA GLU A 147 -11.51 -10.43 -6.82
C GLU A 147 -12.98 -10.33 -6.44
N LYS A 148 -13.81 -9.93 -7.40
CA LYS A 148 -15.28 -9.87 -7.27
C LYS A 148 -15.91 -10.63 -8.42
N LYS A 149 -16.59 -11.74 -8.12
CA LYS A 149 -17.20 -12.61 -9.13
C LYS A 149 -18.18 -11.84 -10.01
N GLY A 150 -17.99 -11.92 -11.31
CA GLY A 150 -18.82 -11.23 -12.30
C GLY A 150 -18.51 -9.76 -12.52
N TYR A 151 -17.40 -9.27 -11.94
CA TYR A 151 -16.96 -7.89 -12.08
C TYR A 151 -15.48 -7.83 -12.48
N THR A 152 -15.11 -6.73 -13.11
CA THR A 152 -13.72 -6.33 -13.37
C THR A 152 -13.37 -5.14 -12.49
N PHE A 153 -12.13 -5.10 -12.03
CA PHE A 153 -11.62 -3.96 -11.27
C PHE A 153 -11.58 -2.72 -12.18
N ALA A 154 -12.10 -1.60 -11.69
CA ALA A 154 -12.17 -0.35 -12.45
C ALA A 154 -11.17 0.71 -11.96
N GLY A 155 -10.74 0.63 -10.69
CA GLY A 155 -9.85 1.58 -10.06
C GLY A 155 -10.15 1.73 -8.58
N TRP A 156 -9.53 2.71 -7.95
CA TRP A 156 -9.67 3.04 -6.54
C TRP A 156 -10.49 4.32 -6.34
N ASN A 157 -11.18 4.45 -5.23
CA ASN A 157 -11.87 5.68 -4.86
C ASN A 157 -11.72 5.97 -3.36
N THR A 158 -11.72 7.24 -2.98
CA THR A 158 -11.66 7.65 -1.57
C THR A 158 -12.98 7.39 -0.81
N GLN A 159 -14.07 7.05 -1.53
CA GLN A 159 -15.35 6.69 -0.95
C GLN A 159 -15.86 5.37 -1.53
N PRO A 160 -16.53 4.52 -0.73
CA PRO A 160 -16.98 3.21 -1.18
C PRO A 160 -18.06 3.28 -2.27
N ASP A 161 -18.85 4.36 -2.30
CA ASP A 161 -19.92 4.60 -3.29
C ASP A 161 -19.42 5.19 -4.62
N GLY A 162 -18.09 5.43 -4.74
CA GLY A 162 -17.45 5.97 -5.93
C GLY A 162 -17.59 7.48 -6.14
N LYS A 163 -18.18 8.22 -5.19
CA LYS A 163 -18.39 9.68 -5.31
C LYS A 163 -17.20 10.52 -4.89
N GLY A 164 -16.19 9.90 -4.27
CA GLY A 164 -14.93 10.56 -3.90
C GLY A 164 -13.97 10.73 -5.07
N THR A 165 -12.70 10.92 -4.76
CA THR A 165 -11.64 11.03 -5.78
C THR A 165 -11.30 9.65 -6.34
N PHE A 166 -11.36 9.52 -7.65
CA PHE A 166 -11.04 8.29 -8.38
C PHE A 166 -9.57 8.26 -8.78
N TYR A 167 -8.97 7.08 -8.67
CA TYR A 167 -7.61 6.76 -9.11
C TYR A 167 -7.61 5.49 -9.94
N GLU A 168 -6.95 5.53 -11.08
CA GLU A 168 -6.72 4.34 -11.90
C GLU A 168 -5.79 3.33 -11.20
N GLU A 169 -5.79 2.09 -11.67
CA GLU A 169 -4.83 1.10 -11.21
C GLU A 169 -3.39 1.57 -11.48
N ASN A 170 -2.52 1.43 -10.51
CA ASN A 170 -1.13 1.90 -10.57
C ASN A 170 -0.93 3.42 -10.70
N ALA A 171 -1.95 4.22 -10.48
CA ALA A 171 -1.82 5.68 -10.47
C ALA A 171 -0.78 6.14 -9.43
N TYR A 172 -0.16 7.27 -9.71
CA TYR A 172 0.69 7.96 -8.74
C TYR A 172 -0.15 8.92 -7.91
N VAL A 173 -0.02 8.83 -6.59
CA VAL A 173 -0.67 9.72 -5.64
C VAL A 173 0.36 10.51 -4.84
N LYS A 174 -0.04 11.67 -4.32
CA LYS A 174 0.78 12.52 -3.47
C LYS A 174 -0.10 13.23 -2.46
N ASN A 175 0.29 13.18 -1.17
CA ASN A 175 -0.40 13.93 -0.11
C ASN A 175 -1.93 13.67 -0.07
N LEU A 176 -2.34 12.41 0.02
CA LEU A 176 -3.77 12.07 0.15
C LEU A 176 -4.41 12.64 1.43
N THR A 177 -3.59 12.97 2.40
CA THR A 177 -3.96 13.70 3.63
C THR A 177 -2.88 14.71 4.00
N LYS A 178 -3.19 15.63 4.91
CA LYS A 178 -2.27 16.57 5.55
C LYS A 178 -2.00 16.22 7.02
N LYS A 179 -2.59 15.12 7.52
CA LYS A 179 -2.47 14.69 8.90
C LYS A 179 -1.41 13.61 9.04
N ALA A 180 -0.54 13.76 10.03
CA ALA A 180 0.44 12.75 10.39
C ALA A 180 -0.26 11.48 10.90
N ASP A 181 0.31 10.33 10.51
CA ASP A 181 -0.11 8.99 10.94
C ASP A 181 -1.58 8.62 10.60
N GLU A 182 -2.26 9.42 9.74
CA GLU A 182 -3.61 9.12 9.29
C GLU A 182 -3.64 7.90 8.37
N VAL A 183 -4.69 7.09 8.52
CA VAL A 183 -4.97 5.98 7.61
C VAL A 183 -6.02 6.43 6.59
N VAL A 184 -5.60 6.54 5.33
CA VAL A 184 -6.48 6.86 4.20
C VAL A 184 -6.93 5.57 3.54
N THR A 185 -8.23 5.28 3.57
CA THR A 185 -8.77 4.08 2.92
C THR A 185 -9.11 4.37 1.45
N LEU A 186 -8.63 3.52 0.56
CA LEU A 186 -9.00 3.50 -0.85
C LEU A 186 -9.85 2.26 -1.12
N TYR A 187 -11.04 2.49 -1.65
CA TYR A 187 -12.06 1.48 -1.93
C TYR A 187 -12.01 1.04 -3.38
N ALA A 188 -11.95 -0.26 -3.61
CA ALA A 188 -12.03 -0.84 -4.95
C ALA A 188 -13.34 -0.45 -5.64
N GLN A 189 -13.25 -0.01 -6.88
CA GLN A 189 -14.41 0.22 -7.74
C GLN A 189 -14.55 -0.91 -8.74
N TRP A 190 -15.78 -1.34 -8.99
CA TRP A 190 -16.07 -2.52 -9.76
C TRP A 190 -17.01 -2.22 -10.91
N LYS A 191 -16.68 -2.73 -12.10
CA LYS A 191 -17.53 -2.68 -13.30
C LYS A 191 -18.04 -4.09 -13.60
N ALA A 192 -19.34 -4.25 -13.82
CA ALA A 192 -19.91 -5.55 -14.19
C ALA A 192 -19.24 -6.08 -15.47
N ALA A 193 -18.67 -7.26 -15.39
CA ALA A 193 -18.05 -7.94 -16.51
C ALA A 193 -19.09 -8.28 -17.58
N GLN A 194 -18.70 -8.14 -18.84
CA GLN A 194 -19.54 -8.50 -19.98
C GLN A 194 -19.13 -9.87 -20.49
N TYR A 195 -20.07 -10.76 -20.62
CA TYR A 195 -19.88 -12.13 -21.10
C TYR A 195 -20.55 -12.28 -22.45
N GLN A 196 -19.94 -13.06 -23.36
CA GLN A 196 -20.50 -13.43 -24.63
C GLN A 196 -21.50 -14.59 -24.47
N ILE A 197 -22.56 -14.60 -25.28
CA ILE A 197 -23.48 -15.74 -25.42
C ILE A 197 -23.24 -16.34 -26.79
N THR A 198 -22.78 -17.57 -26.83
CA THR A 198 -22.64 -18.34 -28.06
C THR A 198 -23.84 -19.24 -28.23
N TYR A 199 -24.50 -19.16 -29.39
CA TYR A 199 -25.63 -19.97 -29.73
C TYR A 199 -25.20 -21.05 -30.72
N ASN A 200 -25.26 -22.31 -30.30
CA ASN A 200 -25.13 -23.43 -31.22
C ASN A 200 -26.50 -23.74 -31.82
N LEU A 201 -26.71 -23.40 -33.08
CA LEU A 201 -27.99 -23.44 -33.76
C LEU A 201 -28.21 -24.74 -34.55
N ASN A 202 -27.23 -25.62 -34.54
CA ASN A 202 -27.29 -26.90 -35.27
C ASN A 202 -27.82 -26.73 -36.72
N GLY A 203 -27.25 -25.74 -37.45
CA GLY A 203 -27.65 -25.40 -38.84
C GLY A 203 -28.90 -24.53 -38.99
N GLY A 204 -29.48 -24.02 -37.87
CA GLY A 204 -30.58 -23.06 -37.89
C GLY A 204 -30.12 -21.58 -37.95
N LYS A 205 -31.08 -20.64 -37.96
CA LYS A 205 -30.86 -19.20 -37.85
C LYS A 205 -31.30 -18.70 -36.48
N ASN A 206 -30.42 -17.93 -35.82
CA ASN A 206 -30.76 -17.33 -34.53
C ASN A 206 -31.84 -16.25 -34.68
N ASN A 207 -32.67 -16.12 -33.65
CA ASN A 207 -33.60 -15.01 -33.56
C ASN A 207 -32.85 -13.72 -33.26
N LYS A 208 -33.15 -12.63 -33.98
CA LYS A 208 -32.51 -11.32 -33.80
C LYS A 208 -32.76 -10.71 -32.41
N LYS A 209 -33.77 -11.15 -31.68
CA LYS A 209 -34.08 -10.72 -30.30
C LYS A 209 -33.15 -11.37 -29.26
N ASN A 210 -32.44 -12.44 -29.59
CA ASN A 210 -31.56 -13.10 -28.69
C ASN A 210 -30.28 -12.25 -28.45
N PRO A 211 -29.93 -11.91 -27.17
CA PRO A 211 -28.80 -11.06 -26.88
C PRO A 211 -27.48 -11.77 -27.17
N LYS A 212 -26.48 -11.03 -27.64
CA LYS A 212 -25.14 -11.56 -27.89
C LYS A 212 -24.26 -11.57 -26.63
N THR A 213 -24.64 -10.79 -25.61
CA THR A 213 -23.87 -10.63 -24.40
C THR A 213 -24.75 -10.49 -23.18
N TYR A 214 -24.19 -10.72 -22.01
CA TYR A 214 -24.83 -10.45 -20.72
C TYR A 214 -23.84 -9.97 -19.68
N LYS A 215 -24.34 -9.41 -18.57
CA LYS A 215 -23.59 -9.05 -17.38
C LYS A 215 -24.22 -9.71 -16.16
N ILE A 216 -23.49 -9.77 -15.03
CA ILE A 216 -24.08 -10.27 -13.76
C ILE A 216 -25.29 -9.44 -13.31
N THR A 217 -25.35 -8.17 -13.72
CA THR A 217 -26.44 -7.23 -13.43
C THR A 217 -27.57 -7.29 -14.46
N SER A 218 -27.48 -8.13 -15.50
CA SER A 218 -28.53 -8.27 -16.50
C SER A 218 -29.80 -8.85 -15.88
N LYS A 219 -30.96 -8.33 -16.28
CA LYS A 219 -32.27 -8.95 -15.97
C LYS A 219 -32.31 -10.35 -16.57
N THR A 220 -33.24 -11.19 -16.09
CA THR A 220 -33.46 -12.52 -16.66
C THR A 220 -33.68 -12.44 -18.17
N ILE A 221 -32.84 -13.18 -18.90
CA ILE A 221 -32.88 -13.25 -20.36
C ILE A 221 -33.87 -14.33 -20.77
N LYS A 222 -34.93 -13.94 -21.49
CA LYS A 222 -35.82 -14.87 -22.15
C LYS A 222 -35.35 -15.05 -23.58
N LEU A 223 -34.93 -16.26 -23.94
CA LEU A 223 -34.49 -16.55 -25.30
C LEU A 223 -35.65 -16.81 -26.23
N SER A 224 -35.63 -16.18 -27.39
CA SER A 224 -36.58 -16.38 -28.48
C SER A 224 -36.16 -17.61 -29.31
N ASN A 225 -37.14 -18.30 -29.89
CA ASN A 225 -36.91 -19.50 -30.69
C ASN A 225 -36.10 -19.18 -31.96
N PRO A 226 -35.09 -19.98 -32.30
CA PRO A 226 -34.46 -19.95 -33.62
C PRO A 226 -35.35 -20.58 -34.66
N SER A 227 -35.00 -20.44 -35.94
CA SER A 227 -35.68 -21.11 -37.04
C SER A 227 -34.77 -22.04 -37.81
N LYS A 228 -35.33 -23.17 -38.29
CA LYS A 228 -34.65 -24.08 -39.22
C LYS A 228 -35.68 -24.68 -40.14
N LYS A 229 -35.49 -24.54 -41.47
CA LYS A 229 -36.41 -25.04 -42.49
C LYS A 229 -36.65 -26.56 -42.32
N GLY A 230 -37.91 -26.97 -42.25
CA GLY A 230 -38.30 -28.38 -42.10
C GLY A 230 -38.18 -28.94 -40.66
N TYR A 231 -37.93 -28.09 -39.63
CA TYR A 231 -37.78 -28.55 -38.24
C TYR A 231 -38.61 -27.72 -37.29
N VAL A 232 -39.06 -28.36 -36.19
CA VAL A 232 -39.74 -27.72 -35.06
C VAL A 232 -38.70 -27.55 -33.94
N PHE A 233 -38.57 -26.34 -33.39
CA PHE A 233 -37.70 -26.07 -32.27
C PHE A 233 -38.25 -26.70 -30.99
N LYS A 234 -37.47 -27.53 -30.31
CA LYS A 234 -37.84 -28.25 -29.11
C LYS A 234 -37.41 -27.57 -27.81
N GLY A 235 -36.37 -26.71 -27.87
CA GLY A 235 -35.88 -25.99 -26.68
C GLY A 235 -34.39 -25.66 -26.75
N TRP A 236 -33.98 -24.81 -25.83
CA TRP A 236 -32.58 -24.46 -25.60
C TRP A 236 -32.00 -25.38 -24.54
N TYR A 237 -30.80 -25.87 -24.77
CA TYR A 237 -30.03 -26.66 -23.83
C TYR A 237 -28.71 -25.96 -23.52
N CYS A 238 -28.31 -25.92 -22.24
CA CYS A 238 -26.96 -25.45 -21.90
C CYS A 238 -25.96 -26.57 -22.13
N ASP A 239 -24.77 -26.22 -22.61
CA ASP A 239 -23.65 -27.15 -22.63
C ASP A 239 -23.37 -27.62 -21.19
N LYS A 240 -23.10 -28.93 -21.01
CA LYS A 240 -22.88 -29.54 -19.69
C LYS A 240 -21.70 -28.91 -18.93
N ASN A 241 -20.81 -28.23 -19.62
CA ASN A 241 -19.62 -27.58 -19.07
C ASN A 241 -19.87 -26.13 -18.60
N VAL A 242 -21.07 -25.59 -18.72
CA VAL A 242 -21.40 -24.28 -18.16
C VAL A 242 -21.67 -24.43 -16.67
N PRO A 243 -20.92 -23.79 -15.76
CA PRO A 243 -21.19 -23.91 -14.32
C PRO A 243 -22.64 -23.48 -14.04
N LYS A 244 -23.41 -24.39 -13.47
CA LYS A 244 -24.75 -24.06 -12.91
C LYS A 244 -24.54 -22.99 -11.84
N ARG A 245 -25.28 -21.89 -11.92
CA ARG A 245 -25.31 -20.85 -10.90
C ARG A 245 -26.07 -21.31 -9.67
#